data_90b18297009c47ef49aab8604c68a1df
#
_entry.id   90b18297009c47ef49aab8604c68a1df
#
_cell.length_a   1.000
_cell.length_b   1.000
_cell.length_c   1.000
_cell.angle_alpha   90.00
_cell.angle_beta   90.00
_cell.angle_gamma   90.00
#
_symmetry.space_group_name_H-M   'P 1'
#
loop_
_entity.id
_entity.type
_entity.pdbx_description
1 polymer ?
#
loop_
_entity_poly.entity_id
_entity_poly.type
_entity_poly.pdbx_seq_one_letter_code
_entity_poly.pdbx_strand_id
1 'polypeptide(L)'
;MLNVFTGARMLTYLSLAQYNAAVAALKANDRGEHPSIAAAVGGASAALLSAAPFFPARAAFFEGQLDAQEAGARWPGEAGRDFAAGEALGRQIAAAVLARVATDGFTPSNAGVTVPVCPGCWFSAPGLLPVVPRLGEMRTFFLTSGSQFRPPAPPAFGSAEFIAALAEVRQISDTRTPEQDASAKFWAVPNGFAVIPANNYLVATELIVQHHLNEVRAAHTLALMGMASMDAFIACHDAKYTYWLIRPSQADAGISLSVPLPNFPSYPSNHACVTGASMAVLASLFPSEASRLNGLADEAALSRLLGGIHYRFDNNTGLVLGGRVAAWALAHDVAGHAAYALQ
;
A
#
# COMPACT_ATOMS: atom_id res chain seq x y z
N MET A 1 -6.22 -3.44 16.48
CA MET A 1 -5.23 -3.92 15.48
C MET A 1 -5.56 -3.27 14.15
N LEU A 2 -4.61 -2.67 13.46
CA LEU A 2 -4.85 -2.10 12.13
C LEU A 2 -5.09 -3.25 11.13
N ASN A 3 -6.16 -3.14 10.34
CA ASN A 3 -6.35 -4.03 9.19
C ASN A 3 -5.43 -3.58 8.02
N VAL A 4 -5.36 -4.39 6.95
CA VAL A 4 -4.47 -4.12 5.80
C VAL A 4 -4.70 -2.74 5.17
N PHE A 5 -5.93 -2.25 5.13
CA PHE A 5 -6.29 -0.98 4.48
C PHE A 5 -5.93 0.23 5.35
N THR A 6 -6.25 0.17 6.64
CA THR A 6 -5.86 1.22 7.59
C THR A 6 -4.36 1.27 7.79
N GLY A 7 -3.67 0.12 7.75
CA GLY A 7 -2.21 0.04 7.80
C GLY A 7 -1.55 0.63 6.56
N ALA A 8 -2.05 0.31 5.35
CA ALA A 8 -1.57 0.90 4.11
C ALA A 8 -1.71 2.42 4.11
N ARG A 9 -2.91 2.90 4.47
CA ARG A 9 -3.21 4.33 4.58
C ARG A 9 -2.28 5.04 5.56
N MET A 10 -2.06 4.45 6.74
CA MET A 10 -1.15 5.00 7.75
C MET A 10 0.28 5.11 7.23
N LEU A 11 0.83 4.02 6.67
CA LEU A 11 2.20 4.01 6.14
C LEU A 11 2.38 5.03 5.02
N THR A 12 1.40 5.18 4.14
CA THR A 12 1.42 6.15 3.06
C THR A 12 1.47 7.59 3.59
N TYR A 13 0.59 7.94 4.52
CA TYR A 13 0.60 9.29 5.10
C TYR A 13 1.83 9.56 5.97
N LEU A 14 2.34 8.54 6.67
CA LEU A 14 3.59 8.65 7.40
C LEU A 14 4.75 9.00 6.47
N SER A 15 4.92 8.25 5.39
CA SER A 15 5.99 8.49 4.42
C SER A 15 5.86 9.84 3.72
N LEU A 16 4.62 10.25 3.39
CA LEU A 16 4.35 11.57 2.82
C LEU A 16 4.73 12.70 3.79
N ALA A 17 4.38 12.56 5.08
CA ALA A 17 4.74 13.54 6.10
C ALA A 17 6.26 13.60 6.30
N GLN A 18 6.92 12.47 6.39
CA GLN A 18 8.37 12.36 6.52
C GLN A 18 9.09 13.03 5.35
N TYR A 19 8.68 12.73 4.11
CA TYR A 19 9.29 13.33 2.93
C TYR A 19 9.08 14.85 2.86
N ASN A 20 7.84 15.31 3.05
CA ASN A 20 7.54 16.75 3.02
C ASN A 20 8.29 17.50 4.12
N ALA A 21 8.46 16.90 5.32
CA ALA A 21 9.24 17.48 6.42
C ALA A 21 10.74 17.54 6.07
N ALA A 22 11.30 16.47 5.50
CA ALA A 22 12.69 16.44 5.06
C ALA A 22 12.99 17.51 4.01
N VAL A 23 12.11 17.66 3.01
CA VAL A 23 12.24 18.71 1.97
C VAL A 23 12.08 20.10 2.54
N ALA A 24 11.16 20.32 3.49
CA ALA A 24 10.98 21.61 4.13
C ALA A 24 12.22 22.03 4.93
N ALA A 25 12.80 21.09 5.68
CA ALA A 25 14.04 21.32 6.42
C ALA A 25 15.24 21.56 5.48
N LEU A 26 15.34 20.81 4.37
CA LEU A 26 16.37 21.03 3.36
C LEU A 26 16.28 22.45 2.78
N LYS A 27 15.10 22.90 2.37
CA LYS A 27 14.87 24.24 1.84
C LYS A 27 15.16 25.35 2.87
N ALA A 28 14.87 25.11 4.15
CA ALA A 28 15.23 26.03 5.22
C ALA A 28 16.76 26.13 5.37
N ASN A 29 17.47 25.00 5.26
CA ASN A 29 18.93 24.97 5.24
C ASN A 29 19.52 25.79 4.09
N ASP A 30 18.93 25.71 2.90
CA ASP A 30 19.36 26.49 1.73
C ASP A 30 19.19 28.01 1.95
N ARG A 31 18.29 28.41 2.86
CA ARG A 31 18.11 29.81 3.29
C ARG A 31 18.98 30.22 4.48
N GLY A 32 19.78 29.29 5.01
CA GLY A 32 20.68 29.55 6.14
C GLY A 32 20.03 29.43 7.53
N GLU A 33 18.89 28.77 7.67
CA GLU A 33 18.15 28.60 8.94
C GLU A 33 18.63 27.40 9.78
N HIS A 34 19.27 26.43 9.15
CA HIS A 34 19.91 25.25 9.75
C HIS A 34 19.05 24.31 10.63
N PRO A 35 17.74 24.06 10.37
CA PRO A 35 17.01 23.05 11.12
C PRO A 35 17.57 21.63 10.86
N SER A 36 17.47 20.74 11.85
CA SER A 36 17.78 19.32 11.71
C SER A 36 16.78 18.64 10.80
N ILE A 37 17.23 17.97 9.72
CA ILE A 37 16.38 17.18 8.82
C ILE A 37 15.86 15.95 9.57
N ALA A 38 16.71 15.28 10.36
CA ALA A 38 16.33 14.10 11.13
C ALA A 38 15.24 14.46 12.17
N ALA A 39 15.36 15.61 12.87
CA ALA A 39 14.34 16.08 13.79
C ALA A 39 13.02 16.44 13.08
N ALA A 40 13.08 17.02 11.88
CA ALA A 40 11.87 17.31 11.11
C ALA A 40 11.12 16.01 10.72
N VAL A 41 11.84 14.99 10.28
CA VAL A 41 11.27 13.66 10.00
C VAL A 41 10.71 13.00 11.27
N GLY A 42 11.46 13.08 12.39
CA GLY A 42 11.04 12.56 13.70
C GLY A 42 9.80 13.26 14.23
N GLY A 43 9.78 14.59 14.25
CA GLY A 43 8.64 15.40 14.68
C GLY A 43 7.39 15.16 13.84
N ALA A 44 7.54 15.04 12.50
CA ALA A 44 6.44 14.69 11.62
C ALA A 44 5.89 13.28 11.93
N SER A 45 6.77 12.31 12.19
CA SER A 45 6.39 10.94 12.51
C SER A 45 5.66 10.86 13.85
N ALA A 46 6.21 11.46 14.90
CA ALA A 46 5.62 11.47 16.23
C ALA A 46 4.24 12.13 16.22
N ALA A 47 4.12 13.32 15.63
CA ALA A 47 2.86 14.05 15.56
C ALA A 47 1.79 13.30 14.76
N LEU A 48 2.13 12.73 13.60
CA LEU A 48 1.17 12.00 12.76
C LEU A 48 0.70 10.71 13.44
N LEU A 49 1.62 9.91 13.97
CA LEU A 49 1.29 8.64 14.58
C LEU A 49 0.53 8.79 15.90
N SER A 50 0.77 9.89 16.64
CA SER A 50 0.08 10.22 17.90
C SER A 50 -1.33 10.77 17.70
N ALA A 51 -1.71 11.11 16.48
CA ALA A 51 -3.02 11.68 16.18
C ALA A 51 -4.05 10.61 15.80
N ALA A 52 -5.34 10.91 16.01
CA ALA A 52 -6.42 10.15 15.40
C ALA A 52 -6.37 10.31 13.86
N PRO A 53 -6.69 9.28 13.08
CA PRO A 53 -7.24 7.98 13.49
C PRO A 53 -6.18 6.88 13.76
N PHE A 54 -4.91 7.23 13.93
CA PHE A 54 -3.82 6.26 14.05
C PHE A 54 -3.64 5.72 15.48
N PHE A 55 -2.66 6.18 16.25
CA PHE A 55 -2.35 5.60 17.56
C PHE A 55 -2.32 6.64 18.71
N PRO A 56 -3.40 7.40 18.97
CA PRO A 56 -3.39 8.41 20.03
C PRO A 56 -3.06 7.84 21.42
N ALA A 57 -3.43 6.57 21.68
CA ALA A 57 -3.07 5.90 22.93
C ALA A 57 -1.57 5.56 23.06
N ARG A 58 -0.79 5.72 22.00
CA ARG A 58 0.66 5.50 21.95
C ARG A 58 1.47 6.80 21.86
N ALA A 59 0.86 7.97 22.03
CA ALA A 59 1.51 9.26 21.90
C ALA A 59 2.79 9.37 22.75
N ALA A 60 2.72 9.00 24.03
CA ALA A 60 3.90 9.02 24.91
C ALA A 60 5.05 8.13 24.43
N PHE A 61 4.76 7.02 23.76
CA PHE A 61 5.79 6.16 23.16
C PHE A 61 6.49 6.87 22.00
N PHE A 62 5.74 7.50 21.10
CA PHE A 62 6.33 8.18 19.94
C PHE A 62 7.10 9.43 20.35
N GLU A 63 6.60 10.20 21.33
CA GLU A 63 7.34 11.31 21.91
C GLU A 63 8.64 10.86 22.55
N GLY A 64 8.62 9.78 23.35
CA GLY A 64 9.82 9.21 23.94
C GLY A 64 10.84 8.70 22.90
N GLN A 65 10.41 8.26 21.71
CA GLN A 65 11.34 7.93 20.61
C GLN A 65 11.99 9.19 20.03
N LEU A 66 11.25 10.30 19.94
CA LEU A 66 11.77 11.58 19.48
C LEU A 66 12.77 12.17 20.47
N ASP A 67 12.46 12.13 21.79
CA ASP A 67 13.38 12.54 22.86
C ASP A 67 14.68 11.71 22.83
N ALA A 68 14.56 10.40 22.59
CA ALA A 68 15.72 9.52 22.46
C ALA A 68 16.55 9.85 21.20
N GLN A 69 15.92 10.25 20.12
CA GLN A 69 16.58 10.71 18.91
C GLN A 69 17.35 12.00 19.19
N GLU A 70 16.77 12.97 19.89
CA GLU A 70 17.44 14.22 20.29
C GLU A 70 18.66 13.93 21.15
N ALA A 71 18.51 13.12 22.19
CA ALA A 71 19.60 12.73 23.08
C ALA A 71 20.74 11.99 22.38
N GLY A 72 20.42 11.21 21.33
CA GLY A 72 21.37 10.45 20.51
C GLY A 72 21.90 11.19 19.29
N ALA A 73 21.33 12.34 18.95
CA ALA A 73 21.57 13.04 17.69
C ALA A 73 22.94 13.73 17.65
N ARG A 74 23.97 12.95 17.38
CA ARG A 74 25.31 13.47 17.03
C ARG A 74 25.82 12.77 15.77
N TRP A 75 24.95 12.63 14.78
CA TRP A 75 25.30 12.00 13.49
C TRP A 75 26.22 12.93 12.70
N PRO A 76 27.17 12.39 11.94
CA PRO A 76 27.86 13.19 10.93
C PRO A 76 26.82 13.84 9.99
N GLY A 77 26.84 15.16 9.86
CA GLY A 77 25.85 15.91 9.05
C GLY A 77 24.77 16.63 9.85
N GLU A 78 24.50 16.22 11.09
CA GLU A 78 23.57 16.91 12.02
C GLU A 78 24.30 17.84 13.01
N ALA A 79 25.63 17.80 13.04
CA ALA A 79 26.42 18.66 13.91
C ALA A 79 26.18 20.14 13.55
N GLY A 80 25.72 20.93 14.54
CA GLY A 80 25.40 22.36 14.38
C GLY A 80 24.01 22.63 13.79
N ARG A 81 23.16 21.60 13.66
CA ARG A 81 21.74 21.74 13.28
C ARG A 81 20.88 22.03 14.50
N ASP A 82 19.82 22.81 14.30
CA ASP A 82 18.82 23.13 15.33
C ASP A 82 17.76 22.01 15.36
N PHE A 83 17.81 21.17 16.39
CA PHE A 83 16.87 20.05 16.56
C PHE A 83 15.45 20.56 16.82
N ALA A 84 15.28 21.54 17.72
CA ALA A 84 13.97 22.07 18.08
C ALA A 84 13.28 22.76 16.90
N ALA A 85 14.03 23.50 16.08
CA ALA A 85 13.50 24.10 14.86
C ALA A 85 13.09 23.02 13.82
N GLY A 86 13.89 21.95 13.69
CA GLY A 86 13.55 20.81 12.85
C GLY A 86 12.27 20.13 13.31
N GLU A 87 12.17 19.78 14.57
CA GLU A 87 10.98 19.17 15.18
C GLU A 87 9.72 20.03 14.97
N ALA A 88 9.78 21.30 15.27
CA ALA A 88 8.65 22.22 15.09
C ALA A 88 8.17 22.25 13.64
N LEU A 89 9.10 22.29 12.68
CA LEU A 89 8.79 22.23 11.25
C LEU A 89 8.11 20.90 10.88
N GLY A 90 8.62 19.77 11.37
CA GLY A 90 8.02 18.45 11.15
C GLY A 90 6.59 18.36 11.68
N ARG A 91 6.33 18.83 12.88
CA ARG A 91 5.00 18.89 13.49
C ARG A 91 4.03 19.77 12.68
N GLN A 92 4.49 20.89 12.14
CA GLN A 92 3.70 21.75 11.24
C GLN A 92 3.31 21.00 9.96
N ILE A 93 4.24 20.28 9.34
CA ILE A 93 3.98 19.46 8.15
C ILE A 93 2.97 18.33 8.47
N ALA A 94 3.14 17.65 9.61
CA ALA A 94 2.22 16.62 10.05
C ALA A 94 0.79 17.16 10.22
N ALA A 95 0.61 18.34 10.76
CA ALA A 95 -0.71 18.97 10.89
C ALA A 95 -1.40 19.17 9.52
N ALA A 96 -0.66 19.61 8.51
CA ALA A 96 -1.16 19.76 7.15
C ALA A 96 -1.53 18.39 6.51
N VAL A 97 -0.71 17.36 6.75
CA VAL A 97 -1.01 15.99 6.28
C VAL A 97 -2.24 15.43 7.00
N LEU A 98 -2.40 15.66 8.31
CA LEU A 98 -3.58 15.24 9.07
C LEU A 98 -4.87 15.93 8.60
N ALA A 99 -4.81 17.17 8.13
CA ALA A 99 -5.95 17.83 7.51
C ALA A 99 -6.40 17.09 6.23
N ARG A 100 -5.45 16.60 5.40
CA ARG A 100 -5.76 15.73 4.27
C ARG A 100 -6.34 14.39 4.71
N VAL A 101 -5.76 13.76 5.75
CA VAL A 101 -6.26 12.50 6.35
C VAL A 101 -7.74 12.64 6.75
N ALA A 102 -8.12 13.77 7.32
CA ALA A 102 -9.49 14.02 7.77
C ALA A 102 -10.51 14.15 6.63
N THR A 103 -10.04 14.43 5.40
CA THR A 103 -10.89 14.72 4.23
C THR A 103 -10.67 13.78 3.05
N ASP A 104 -9.91 12.69 3.22
CA ASP A 104 -9.56 11.77 2.13
C ASP A 104 -10.68 10.81 1.71
N GLY A 105 -11.81 10.82 2.41
CA GLY A 105 -12.96 9.99 2.09
C GLY A 105 -12.85 8.52 2.54
N PHE A 106 -11.77 8.14 3.24
CA PHE A 106 -11.65 6.78 3.77
C PHE A 106 -12.77 6.50 4.78
N THR A 107 -13.56 5.48 4.50
CA THR A 107 -14.59 5.00 5.41
C THR A 107 -14.72 3.49 5.37
N PRO A 108 -14.81 2.81 6.52
CA PRO A 108 -15.13 1.40 6.58
C PRO A 108 -16.65 1.14 6.43
N SER A 109 -17.47 2.19 6.31
CA SER A 109 -18.93 2.09 6.27
C SER A 109 -19.43 1.36 5.03
N ASN A 110 -20.45 0.53 5.23
CA ASN A 110 -21.21 -0.13 4.17
C ASN A 110 -22.55 0.60 3.83
N ALA A 111 -22.76 1.81 4.37
CA ALA A 111 -23.97 2.57 4.12
C ALA A 111 -24.16 2.83 2.62
N GLY A 112 -25.35 2.50 2.10
CA GLY A 112 -25.68 2.65 0.68
C GLY A 112 -25.06 1.60 -0.27
N VAL A 113 -24.36 0.60 0.25
CA VAL A 113 -23.79 -0.49 -0.56
C VAL A 113 -24.79 -1.64 -0.64
N THR A 114 -25.19 -1.98 -1.86
CA THR A 114 -26.03 -3.16 -2.13
C THR A 114 -25.19 -4.23 -2.80
N VAL A 115 -25.09 -5.40 -2.17
CA VAL A 115 -24.42 -6.57 -2.76
C VAL A 115 -25.34 -7.13 -3.87
N PRO A 116 -24.87 -7.20 -5.13
CA PRO A 116 -25.71 -7.74 -6.22
C PRO A 116 -25.94 -9.24 -6.02
N VAL A 117 -27.13 -9.70 -6.43
CA VAL A 117 -27.51 -11.12 -6.43
C VAL A 117 -27.68 -11.55 -7.86
N CYS A 118 -26.68 -12.23 -8.41
CA CYS A 118 -26.67 -12.70 -9.80
C CYS A 118 -25.74 -13.92 -9.97
N PRO A 119 -25.92 -14.74 -11.03
CA PRO A 119 -24.97 -15.80 -11.35
C PRO A 119 -23.55 -15.21 -11.53
N GLY A 120 -22.55 -15.79 -10.81
CA GLY A 120 -21.18 -15.30 -10.86
C GLY A 120 -20.89 -14.03 -10.06
N CYS A 121 -21.88 -13.49 -9.36
CA CYS A 121 -21.64 -12.41 -8.42
C CYS A 121 -21.07 -12.95 -7.10
N TRP A 122 -20.11 -12.22 -6.55
CA TRP A 122 -19.58 -12.46 -5.22
C TRP A 122 -20.66 -12.26 -4.16
N PHE A 123 -20.64 -13.06 -3.11
CA PHE A 123 -21.49 -12.92 -1.94
C PHE A 123 -20.65 -12.91 -0.66
N SER A 124 -21.10 -12.14 0.33
CA SER A 124 -20.44 -12.05 1.63
C SER A 124 -20.61 -13.34 2.44
N ALA A 125 -19.65 -13.66 3.27
CA ALA A 125 -19.80 -14.73 4.25
C ALA A 125 -21.01 -14.44 5.16
N PRO A 126 -21.74 -15.47 5.64
CA PRO A 126 -22.93 -15.30 6.45
C PRO A 126 -22.67 -14.39 7.68
N GLY A 127 -23.52 -13.40 7.87
CA GLY A 127 -23.42 -12.45 8.99
C GLY A 127 -22.33 -11.41 8.87
N LEU A 128 -21.55 -11.37 7.80
CA LEU A 128 -20.50 -10.39 7.55
C LEU A 128 -20.93 -9.36 6.49
N LEU A 129 -20.38 -8.17 6.58
CA LEU A 129 -20.52 -7.11 5.58
C LEU A 129 -19.28 -7.08 4.68
N PRO A 130 -19.39 -6.62 3.42
CA PRO A 130 -18.26 -6.38 2.54
C PRO A 130 -17.21 -5.49 3.21
N VAL A 131 -15.93 -5.81 3.02
CA VAL A 131 -14.84 -5.06 3.66
C VAL A 131 -14.45 -3.86 2.79
N VAL A 132 -14.50 -2.66 3.35
CA VAL A 132 -14.17 -1.35 2.75
C VAL A 132 -14.67 -1.17 1.31
N PRO A 133 -15.97 -1.34 1.06
CA PRO A 133 -16.52 -1.33 -0.31
C PRO A 133 -16.39 0.02 -1.00
N ARG A 134 -16.18 1.08 -0.24
CA ARG A 134 -16.04 2.45 -0.74
C ARG A 134 -14.58 2.92 -0.82
N LEU A 135 -13.60 2.02 -0.67
CA LEU A 135 -12.19 2.39 -0.79
C LEU A 135 -11.87 2.98 -2.17
N GLY A 136 -12.52 2.52 -3.23
CA GLY A 136 -12.37 3.06 -4.59
C GLY A 136 -12.80 4.53 -4.75
N GLU A 137 -13.55 5.07 -3.79
CA GLU A 137 -13.99 6.47 -3.74
C GLU A 137 -13.02 7.38 -2.96
N MET A 138 -12.02 6.79 -2.30
CA MET A 138 -11.04 7.53 -1.53
C MET A 138 -10.25 8.46 -2.46
N ARG A 139 -9.90 9.63 -1.94
CA ARG A 139 -9.07 10.62 -2.63
C ARG A 139 -7.69 10.05 -2.92
N THR A 140 -7.33 10.00 -4.19
CA THR A 140 -6.08 9.50 -4.72
C THR A 140 -4.91 10.46 -4.48
N PHE A 141 -3.68 9.99 -4.67
CA PHE A 141 -2.45 10.78 -4.53
C PHE A 141 -1.96 11.31 -5.89
N PHE A 142 -1.86 10.45 -6.88
CA PHE A 142 -1.44 10.78 -8.25
C PHE A 142 -2.57 10.64 -9.25
N LEU A 143 -3.43 9.64 -9.08
CA LEU A 143 -4.56 9.41 -9.96
C LEU A 143 -5.61 10.52 -9.82
N THR A 144 -6.39 10.73 -10.87
CA THR A 144 -7.55 11.65 -10.84
C THR A 144 -8.77 11.03 -10.16
N SER A 145 -8.85 9.68 -10.16
CA SER A 145 -9.89 8.89 -9.48
C SER A 145 -9.49 7.42 -9.42
N GLY A 146 -10.16 6.62 -8.59
CA GLY A 146 -10.00 5.16 -8.56
C GLY A 146 -10.32 4.49 -9.90
N SER A 147 -11.18 5.09 -10.70
CA SER A 147 -11.59 4.53 -12.01
C SER A 147 -10.68 4.89 -13.18
N GLN A 148 -9.65 5.73 -12.98
CA GLN A 148 -8.80 6.23 -14.10
C GLN A 148 -8.20 5.10 -14.94
N PHE A 149 -7.75 4.02 -14.32
CA PHE A 149 -7.19 2.86 -15.01
C PHE A 149 -8.01 1.59 -14.80
N ARG A 150 -9.33 1.73 -14.53
CA ARG A 150 -10.20 0.56 -14.35
C ARG A 150 -10.01 -0.42 -15.50
N PRO A 151 -9.63 -1.67 -15.23
CA PRO A 151 -9.44 -2.68 -16.27
C PRO A 151 -10.79 -3.04 -16.91
N PRO A 152 -10.78 -3.67 -18.11
CA PRO A 152 -12.00 -4.24 -18.68
C PRO A 152 -12.63 -5.27 -17.76
N ALA A 153 -13.89 -5.62 -18.03
CA ALA A 153 -14.59 -6.65 -17.26
C ALA A 153 -13.86 -8.00 -17.30
N PRO A 154 -13.90 -8.77 -16.20
CA PRO A 154 -13.36 -10.13 -16.18
C PRO A 154 -14.12 -11.05 -17.15
N PRO A 155 -13.59 -12.25 -17.46
CA PRO A 155 -14.31 -13.25 -18.22
C PRO A 155 -15.72 -13.48 -17.66
N ALA A 156 -16.72 -13.53 -18.54
CA ALA A 156 -18.10 -13.72 -18.13
C ALA A 156 -18.28 -15.07 -17.41
N PHE A 157 -19.05 -15.06 -16.32
CA PHE A 157 -19.37 -16.29 -15.58
C PHE A 157 -19.95 -17.37 -16.52
N GLY A 158 -19.40 -18.57 -16.46
CA GLY A 158 -19.79 -19.68 -17.33
C GLY A 158 -19.21 -19.63 -18.75
N SER A 159 -18.43 -18.61 -19.13
CA SER A 159 -17.69 -18.61 -20.38
C SER A 159 -16.58 -19.67 -20.39
N ALA A 160 -16.13 -20.10 -21.58
CA ALA A 160 -15.04 -21.06 -21.70
C ALA A 160 -13.76 -20.60 -20.98
N GLU A 161 -13.45 -19.30 -21.03
CA GLU A 161 -12.30 -18.72 -20.35
C GLU A 161 -12.46 -18.76 -18.82
N PHE A 162 -13.65 -18.42 -18.29
CA PHE A 162 -13.94 -18.53 -16.86
C PHE A 162 -13.85 -19.98 -16.37
N ILE A 163 -14.45 -20.93 -17.11
CA ILE A 163 -14.43 -22.35 -16.76
C ILE A 163 -13.00 -22.90 -16.74
N ALA A 164 -12.18 -22.53 -17.73
CA ALA A 164 -10.78 -22.96 -17.80
C ALA A 164 -9.97 -22.40 -16.61
N ALA A 165 -10.17 -21.13 -16.25
CA ALA A 165 -9.51 -20.51 -15.11
C ALA A 165 -9.96 -21.12 -13.78
N LEU A 166 -11.24 -21.45 -13.62
CA LEU A 166 -11.75 -22.16 -12.44
C LEU A 166 -11.16 -23.57 -12.32
N ALA A 167 -11.08 -24.31 -13.43
CA ALA A 167 -10.48 -25.62 -13.47
C ALA A 167 -8.99 -25.60 -13.11
N GLU A 168 -8.26 -24.57 -13.53
CA GLU A 168 -6.85 -24.36 -13.12
C GLU A 168 -6.73 -24.20 -11.60
N VAL A 169 -7.54 -23.34 -10.96
CA VAL A 169 -7.51 -23.17 -9.49
C VAL A 169 -7.86 -24.49 -8.80
N ARG A 170 -8.85 -25.23 -9.31
CA ARG A 170 -9.22 -26.54 -8.78
C ARG A 170 -8.07 -27.54 -8.87
N GLN A 171 -7.43 -27.65 -10.01
CA GLN A 171 -6.27 -28.53 -10.21
C GLN A 171 -5.14 -28.18 -9.23
N ILE A 172 -4.79 -26.90 -9.10
CA ILE A 172 -3.77 -26.44 -8.14
C ILE A 172 -4.18 -26.80 -6.71
N SER A 173 -5.43 -26.58 -6.34
CA SER A 173 -5.95 -26.93 -5.01
C SER A 173 -5.78 -28.42 -4.71
N ASP A 174 -6.07 -29.28 -5.69
CA ASP A 174 -6.02 -30.74 -5.53
C ASP A 174 -4.58 -31.30 -5.51
N THR A 175 -3.63 -30.59 -6.13
CA THR A 175 -2.23 -31.03 -6.29
C THR A 175 -1.22 -30.11 -5.63
N ARG A 176 -1.64 -29.22 -4.74
CA ARG A 176 -0.78 -28.21 -4.07
C ARG A 176 0.36 -28.89 -3.32
N THR A 177 1.61 -28.49 -3.64
CA THR A 177 2.77 -28.96 -2.92
C THR A 177 2.98 -28.21 -1.61
N PRO A 178 3.79 -28.76 -0.67
CA PRO A 178 4.15 -28.04 0.56
C PRO A 178 4.83 -26.69 0.31
N GLU A 179 5.64 -26.57 -0.74
CA GLU A 179 6.33 -25.33 -1.12
C GLU A 179 5.35 -24.29 -1.64
N GLN A 180 4.37 -24.72 -2.45
CA GLN A 180 3.29 -23.86 -2.94
C GLN A 180 2.41 -23.37 -1.78
N ASP A 181 2.11 -24.23 -0.82
CA ASP A 181 1.37 -23.89 0.40
C ASP A 181 2.15 -22.88 1.26
N ALA A 182 3.46 -23.11 1.41
CA ALA A 182 4.36 -22.20 2.14
C ALA A 182 4.41 -20.81 1.48
N SER A 183 4.56 -20.72 0.16
CA SER A 183 4.52 -19.47 -0.60
C SER A 183 3.18 -18.74 -0.43
N ALA A 184 2.05 -19.47 -0.56
CA ALA A 184 0.73 -18.88 -0.34
C ALA A 184 0.58 -18.29 1.07
N LYS A 185 1.06 -18.99 2.08
CA LYS A 185 1.03 -18.57 3.49
C LYS A 185 1.98 -17.41 3.78
N PHE A 186 3.19 -17.40 3.23
CA PHE A 186 4.14 -16.30 3.38
C PHE A 186 3.52 -14.96 2.98
N TRP A 187 2.84 -14.92 1.84
CA TRP A 187 2.15 -13.72 1.37
C TRP A 187 0.80 -13.44 2.05
N ALA A 188 0.30 -14.34 2.89
CA ALA A 188 -0.97 -14.19 3.60
C ALA A 188 -0.82 -13.97 5.09
N VAL A 189 0.31 -14.41 5.68
CA VAL A 189 0.45 -14.42 7.14
C VAL A 189 0.43 -13.02 7.69
N PRO A 190 -0.55 -12.72 8.54
CA PRO A 190 -0.53 -11.51 9.33
C PRO A 190 0.49 -11.72 10.46
N ASN A 191 1.70 -11.25 10.31
CA ASN A 191 2.58 -11.03 11.45
C ASN A 191 2.00 -9.92 12.35
N GLY A 192 0.68 -9.94 12.59
CA GLY A 192 -0.06 -8.95 13.38
C GLY A 192 -0.18 -7.57 12.71
N PHE A 193 0.31 -7.39 11.49
CA PHE A 193 0.33 -6.13 10.75
C PHE A 193 -0.11 -6.30 9.28
N ALA A 194 -0.37 -5.20 8.60
CA ALA A 194 -0.83 -5.15 7.22
C ALA A 194 0.17 -5.78 6.24
N VAL A 195 0.01 -7.07 5.92
CA VAL A 195 1.01 -7.94 5.27
C VAL A 195 1.54 -7.35 3.97
N ILE A 196 0.67 -6.99 3.01
CA ILE A 196 1.10 -6.52 1.69
C ILE A 196 1.92 -5.23 1.77
N PRO A 197 1.38 -4.13 2.35
CA PRO A 197 2.15 -2.90 2.44
C PRO A 197 3.38 -3.06 3.32
N ALA A 198 3.31 -3.80 4.44
CA ALA A 198 4.47 -3.99 5.30
C ALA A 198 5.63 -4.69 4.58
N ASN A 199 5.38 -5.76 3.82
CA ASN A 199 6.40 -6.43 3.02
C ASN A 199 7.02 -5.50 1.98
N ASN A 200 6.21 -4.69 1.28
CA ASN A 200 6.70 -3.72 0.30
C ASN A 200 7.60 -2.66 0.95
N TYR A 201 7.23 -2.17 2.15
CA TYR A 201 8.05 -1.22 2.91
C TYR A 201 9.35 -1.85 3.43
N LEU A 202 9.35 -3.14 3.81
CA LEU A 202 10.57 -3.85 4.19
C LEU A 202 11.55 -3.94 3.01
N VAL A 203 11.07 -4.29 1.81
CA VAL A 203 11.87 -4.30 0.58
C VAL A 203 12.44 -2.92 0.28
N ALA A 204 11.61 -1.86 0.38
CA ALA A 204 12.09 -0.49 0.17
C ALA A 204 13.16 -0.09 1.20
N THR A 205 12.98 -0.47 2.47
CA THR A 205 13.95 -0.18 3.54
C THR A 205 15.26 -0.93 3.31
N GLU A 206 15.20 -2.19 2.89
CA GLU A 206 16.40 -2.97 2.50
C GLU A 206 17.19 -2.23 1.41
N LEU A 207 16.51 -1.79 0.33
CA LEU A 207 17.15 -1.06 -0.77
C LEU A 207 17.73 0.29 -0.32
N ILE A 208 17.04 1.03 0.53
CA ILE A 208 17.53 2.29 1.11
C ILE A 208 18.85 2.07 1.82
N VAL A 209 18.94 1.01 2.65
CA VAL A 209 20.15 0.68 3.40
C VAL A 209 21.25 0.19 2.45
N GLN A 210 20.92 -0.73 1.55
CA GLN A 210 21.88 -1.32 0.58
C GLN A 210 22.51 -0.26 -0.34
N HIS A 211 21.74 0.73 -0.77
CA HIS A 211 22.19 1.80 -1.65
C HIS A 211 22.65 3.07 -0.90
N HIS A 212 22.73 3.04 0.43
CA HIS A 212 23.20 4.15 1.27
C HIS A 212 22.52 5.49 0.97
N LEU A 213 21.19 5.47 0.83
CA LEU A 213 20.45 6.70 0.56
C LEU A 213 20.51 7.65 1.76
N ASN A 214 20.67 8.95 1.49
CA ASN A 214 20.51 9.97 2.52
C ASN A 214 19.02 10.10 2.92
N GLU A 215 18.76 10.85 4.00
CA GLU A 215 17.43 10.98 4.63
C GLU A 215 16.36 11.46 3.63
N VAL A 216 16.68 12.44 2.79
CA VAL A 216 15.73 13.02 1.83
C VAL A 216 15.39 12.00 0.73
N ARG A 217 16.38 11.31 0.19
CA ARG A 217 16.18 10.27 -0.83
C ARG A 217 15.48 9.04 -0.27
N ALA A 218 15.81 8.65 0.96
CA ALA A 218 15.13 7.58 1.68
C ALA A 218 13.63 7.90 1.87
N ALA A 219 13.33 9.09 2.40
CA ALA A 219 11.97 9.54 2.60
C ALA A 219 11.19 9.67 1.26
N HIS A 220 11.85 10.16 0.18
CA HIS A 220 11.28 10.21 -1.17
C HIS A 220 10.89 8.82 -1.68
N THR A 221 11.79 7.85 -1.57
CA THR A 221 11.56 6.46 -1.99
C THR A 221 10.31 5.88 -1.31
N LEU A 222 10.22 6.04 0.01
CA LEU A 222 9.07 5.53 0.78
C LEU A 222 7.77 6.26 0.44
N ALA A 223 7.81 7.58 0.26
CA ALA A 223 6.64 8.38 -0.06
C ALA A 223 6.10 8.07 -1.47
N LEU A 224 6.95 8.07 -2.49
CA LEU A 224 6.56 7.78 -3.87
C LEU A 224 5.98 6.36 -3.99
N MET A 225 6.70 5.37 -3.46
CA MET A 225 6.22 3.98 -3.44
C MET A 225 4.91 3.84 -2.67
N GLY A 226 4.82 4.43 -1.48
CA GLY A 226 3.63 4.35 -0.61
C GLY A 226 2.40 4.97 -1.25
N MET A 227 2.53 6.14 -1.85
CA MET A 227 1.42 6.82 -2.54
C MET A 227 0.97 6.06 -3.80
N ALA A 228 1.89 5.56 -4.61
CA ALA A 228 1.56 4.72 -5.76
C ALA A 228 0.90 3.41 -5.33
N SER A 229 1.38 2.79 -4.25
CA SER A 229 0.80 1.59 -3.65
C SER A 229 -0.64 1.83 -3.17
N MET A 230 -0.91 2.97 -2.52
CA MET A 230 -2.25 3.31 -2.05
C MET A 230 -3.19 3.61 -3.22
N ASP A 231 -2.74 4.31 -4.25
CA ASP A 231 -3.51 4.54 -5.47
C ASP A 231 -3.86 3.22 -6.18
N ALA A 232 -2.94 2.25 -6.18
CA ALA A 232 -3.21 0.91 -6.70
C ALA A 232 -4.27 0.15 -5.86
N PHE A 233 -4.28 0.32 -4.52
CA PHE A 233 -5.36 -0.21 -3.67
C PHE A 233 -6.71 0.43 -4.02
N ILE A 234 -6.75 1.75 -4.17
CA ILE A 234 -7.96 2.50 -4.51
C ILE A 234 -8.49 2.03 -5.86
N ALA A 235 -7.65 1.98 -6.90
CA ALA A 235 -8.02 1.55 -8.24
C ALA A 235 -8.45 0.07 -8.29
N CYS A 236 -7.79 -0.80 -7.52
CA CYS A 236 -8.16 -2.20 -7.41
C CYS A 236 -9.54 -2.38 -6.77
N HIS A 237 -9.84 -1.61 -5.70
CA HIS A 237 -11.14 -1.66 -5.02
C HIS A 237 -12.26 -1.04 -5.85
N ASP A 238 -11.99 0.01 -6.61
CA ASP A 238 -12.93 0.54 -7.60
C ASP A 238 -13.38 -0.56 -8.58
N ALA A 239 -12.43 -1.30 -9.15
CA ALA A 239 -12.73 -2.40 -10.05
C ALA A 239 -13.45 -3.57 -9.34
N LYS A 240 -13.02 -3.94 -8.12
CA LYS A 240 -13.66 -5.02 -7.35
C LYS A 240 -15.15 -4.80 -7.14
N TYR A 241 -15.51 -3.62 -6.70
CA TYR A 241 -16.89 -3.25 -6.36
C TYR A 241 -17.68 -2.71 -7.56
N THR A 242 -17.02 -2.57 -8.73
CA THR A 242 -17.70 -2.41 -10.03
C THR A 242 -18.14 -3.77 -10.60
N TYR A 243 -17.28 -4.78 -10.54
CA TYR A 243 -17.52 -6.06 -11.22
C TYR A 243 -18.10 -7.16 -10.33
N TRP A 244 -17.90 -7.10 -9.02
CA TRP A 244 -18.45 -8.03 -8.04
C TRP A 244 -18.18 -9.51 -8.34
N LEU A 245 -17.04 -9.85 -8.96
CA LEU A 245 -16.77 -11.22 -9.41
C LEU A 245 -16.68 -12.19 -8.23
N ILE A 246 -17.34 -13.34 -8.39
CA ILE A 246 -17.31 -14.49 -7.48
C ILE A 246 -15.89 -15.02 -7.26
N ARG A 247 -15.60 -15.49 -6.04
CA ARG A 247 -14.33 -16.14 -5.72
C ARG A 247 -14.28 -17.59 -6.23
N PRO A 248 -13.07 -18.16 -6.51
CA PRO A 248 -12.94 -19.54 -6.96
C PRO A 248 -13.65 -20.56 -6.04
N SER A 249 -13.41 -20.48 -4.72
CA SER A 249 -14.04 -21.39 -3.75
C SER A 249 -15.54 -21.15 -3.54
N GLN A 250 -16.08 -20.00 -3.96
CA GLN A 250 -17.52 -19.76 -3.99
C GLN A 250 -18.16 -20.33 -5.27
N ALA A 251 -17.40 -20.40 -6.37
CA ALA A 251 -17.85 -20.97 -7.64
C ALA A 251 -17.71 -22.52 -7.66
N ASP A 252 -16.69 -23.05 -6.99
CA ASP A 252 -16.45 -24.49 -6.80
C ASP A 252 -16.09 -24.77 -5.33
N ALA A 253 -17.05 -25.33 -4.59
CA ALA A 253 -16.88 -25.69 -3.19
C ALA A 253 -15.84 -26.81 -2.94
N GLY A 254 -15.37 -27.50 -3.98
CA GLY A 254 -14.30 -28.48 -3.88
C GLY A 254 -12.90 -27.86 -3.80
N ILE A 255 -12.73 -26.56 -4.03
CA ILE A 255 -11.44 -25.88 -3.90
C ILE A 255 -11.09 -25.71 -2.42
N SER A 256 -10.00 -26.35 -1.97
CA SER A 256 -9.45 -26.19 -0.63
C SER A 256 -8.57 -24.92 -0.54
N LEU A 257 -8.80 -24.10 0.48
CA LEU A 257 -8.06 -22.87 0.71
C LEU A 257 -6.81 -23.10 1.55
N SER A 258 -5.66 -22.61 1.12
CA SER A 258 -4.42 -22.58 1.91
C SER A 258 -4.39 -21.37 2.86
N VAL A 259 -5.19 -20.34 2.58
CA VAL A 259 -5.20 -19.06 3.30
C VAL A 259 -6.65 -18.60 3.52
N PRO A 260 -6.92 -17.75 4.51
CA PRO A 260 -8.27 -17.22 4.73
C PRO A 260 -8.83 -16.52 3.50
N LEU A 261 -10.12 -16.77 3.21
CA LEU A 261 -10.83 -16.10 2.11
C LEU A 261 -11.16 -14.66 2.53
N PRO A 262 -10.66 -13.65 1.79
CA PRO A 262 -11.02 -12.27 2.08
C PRO A 262 -12.49 -11.98 1.75
N ASN A 263 -13.17 -11.21 2.63
CA ASN A 263 -14.59 -10.91 2.46
C ASN A 263 -14.83 -9.69 1.54
N PHE A 264 -14.35 -9.81 0.29
CA PHE A 264 -14.56 -8.86 -0.81
C PHE A 264 -14.41 -9.56 -2.16
N PRO A 265 -14.94 -8.96 -3.28
CA PRO A 265 -14.93 -9.57 -4.62
C PRO A 265 -13.55 -9.99 -5.12
N SER A 266 -13.51 -10.95 -6.07
CA SER A 266 -12.28 -11.55 -6.56
C SER A 266 -11.42 -10.57 -7.38
N TYR A 267 -11.96 -10.08 -8.48
CA TYR A 267 -11.25 -9.38 -9.56
C TYR A 267 -11.13 -7.86 -9.34
N PRO A 268 -9.93 -7.29 -9.58
CA PRO A 268 -8.62 -7.93 -9.72
C PRO A 268 -7.97 -8.27 -8.37
N SER A 269 -6.79 -8.91 -8.35
CA SER A 269 -6.08 -9.31 -7.13
C SER A 269 -5.40 -8.12 -6.44
N ASN A 270 -5.72 -7.86 -5.17
CA ASN A 270 -5.07 -6.79 -4.39
C ASN A 270 -3.56 -6.97 -4.25
N HIS A 271 -3.09 -8.21 -4.01
CA HIS A 271 -1.65 -8.48 -3.93
C HIS A 271 -0.93 -8.11 -5.23
N ALA A 272 -1.51 -8.49 -6.36
CA ALA A 272 -0.94 -8.16 -7.67
C ALA A 272 -0.96 -6.66 -7.96
N CYS A 273 -2.07 -5.95 -7.67
CA CYS A 273 -2.16 -4.50 -7.88
C CYS A 273 -1.12 -3.75 -7.02
N VAL A 274 -1.12 -4.04 -5.73
CA VAL A 274 -0.38 -3.25 -4.74
C VAL A 274 1.12 -3.56 -4.78
N THR A 275 1.50 -4.86 -4.78
CA THR A 275 2.91 -5.24 -4.91
C THR A 275 3.44 -4.92 -6.30
N GLY A 276 2.62 -5.10 -7.36
CA GLY A 276 2.97 -4.71 -8.72
C GLY A 276 3.31 -3.22 -8.82
N ALA A 277 2.49 -2.33 -8.24
CA ALA A 277 2.78 -0.90 -8.22
C ALA A 277 4.04 -0.57 -7.40
N SER A 278 4.17 -1.14 -6.20
CA SER A 278 5.31 -0.90 -5.33
C SER A 278 6.62 -1.33 -5.96
N MET A 279 6.67 -2.54 -6.50
CA MET A 279 7.90 -3.08 -7.11
C MET A 279 8.25 -2.37 -8.42
N ALA A 280 7.28 -1.92 -9.21
CA ALA A 280 7.53 -1.14 -10.41
C ALA A 280 8.13 0.24 -10.08
N VAL A 281 7.65 0.93 -9.03
CA VAL A 281 8.27 2.17 -8.55
C VAL A 281 9.70 1.91 -8.09
N LEU A 282 9.91 0.89 -7.24
CA LEU A 282 11.26 0.57 -6.75
C LEU A 282 12.20 0.15 -7.87
N ALA A 283 11.74 -0.62 -8.86
CA ALA A 283 12.53 -1.01 -10.03
C ALA A 283 12.97 0.19 -10.88
N SER A 284 12.17 1.24 -10.95
CA SER A 284 12.54 2.50 -11.60
C SER A 284 13.59 3.28 -10.81
N LEU A 285 13.47 3.30 -9.47
CA LEU A 285 14.43 3.99 -8.59
C LEU A 285 15.76 3.22 -8.44
N PHE A 286 15.71 1.89 -8.54
CA PHE A 286 16.84 0.98 -8.40
C PHE A 286 16.93 0.01 -9.59
N PRO A 287 17.37 0.48 -10.78
CA PRO A 287 17.35 -0.33 -12.00
C PRO A 287 18.17 -1.63 -11.92
N SER A 288 19.24 -1.67 -11.13
CA SER A 288 20.04 -2.88 -10.90
C SER A 288 19.24 -4.00 -10.21
N GLU A 289 18.18 -3.65 -9.46
CA GLU A 289 17.33 -4.58 -8.72
C GLU A 289 16.06 -4.98 -9.49
N ALA A 290 15.83 -4.41 -10.68
CA ALA A 290 14.56 -4.52 -11.40
C ALA A 290 14.11 -5.98 -11.62
N SER A 291 15.03 -6.88 -11.96
CA SER A 291 14.71 -8.30 -12.18
C SER A 291 14.19 -8.97 -10.89
N ARG A 292 14.85 -8.73 -9.75
CA ARG A 292 14.45 -9.25 -8.44
C ARG A 292 13.09 -8.69 -8.02
N LEU A 293 12.89 -7.39 -8.19
CA LEU A 293 11.66 -6.70 -7.79
C LEU A 293 10.46 -7.16 -8.61
N ASN A 294 10.62 -7.31 -9.92
CA ASN A 294 9.58 -7.87 -10.77
C ASN A 294 9.25 -9.30 -10.37
N GLY A 295 10.25 -10.12 -10.05
CA GLY A 295 10.05 -11.48 -9.55
C GLY A 295 9.23 -11.53 -8.24
N LEU A 296 9.44 -10.57 -7.31
CA LEU A 296 8.64 -10.46 -6.08
C LEU A 296 7.17 -10.11 -6.38
N ALA A 297 6.91 -9.24 -7.36
CA ALA A 297 5.54 -8.92 -7.78
C ALA A 297 4.83 -10.14 -8.37
N ASP A 298 5.52 -10.89 -9.22
CA ASP A 298 4.99 -12.12 -9.82
C ASP A 298 4.74 -13.20 -8.76
N GLU A 299 5.65 -13.37 -7.80
CA GLU A 299 5.48 -14.31 -6.69
C GLU A 299 4.28 -13.94 -5.81
N ALA A 300 4.14 -12.66 -5.44
CA ALA A 300 3.00 -12.17 -4.67
C ALA A 300 1.68 -12.45 -5.39
N ALA A 301 1.62 -12.23 -6.69
CA ALA A 301 0.45 -12.52 -7.51
C ALA A 301 0.18 -14.03 -7.59
N LEU A 302 1.19 -14.84 -7.91
CA LEU A 302 1.06 -16.30 -8.01
C LEU A 302 0.62 -16.92 -6.70
N SER A 303 1.11 -16.44 -5.57
CA SER A 303 0.75 -16.92 -4.24
C SER A 303 -0.76 -16.93 -3.97
N ARG A 304 -1.52 -16.04 -4.61
CA ARG A 304 -2.98 -15.96 -4.46
C ARG A 304 -3.72 -17.02 -5.25
N LEU A 305 -3.18 -17.39 -6.41
CA LEU A 305 -3.65 -18.54 -7.18
C LEU A 305 -3.36 -19.85 -6.42
N LEU A 306 -2.12 -19.98 -5.91
CA LEU A 306 -1.71 -21.12 -5.07
C LEU A 306 -2.55 -21.21 -3.80
N GLY A 307 -2.96 -20.08 -3.21
CA GLY A 307 -3.83 -20.03 -2.04
C GLY A 307 -5.29 -20.42 -2.31
N GLY A 308 -5.71 -20.56 -3.58
CA GLY A 308 -7.07 -20.92 -3.97
C GLY A 308 -8.08 -19.77 -3.91
N ILE A 309 -7.61 -18.51 -3.74
CA ILE A 309 -8.48 -17.35 -3.48
C ILE A 309 -8.62 -16.39 -4.67
N HIS A 310 -7.88 -16.61 -5.76
CA HIS A 310 -7.92 -15.80 -6.99
C HIS A 310 -7.75 -16.67 -8.23
N TYR A 311 -8.34 -16.21 -9.35
CA TYR A 311 -8.07 -16.74 -10.68
C TYR A 311 -6.76 -16.16 -11.24
N ARG A 312 -6.15 -16.82 -12.23
CA ARG A 312 -4.96 -16.32 -12.91
C ARG A 312 -5.20 -14.95 -13.56
N PHE A 313 -6.35 -14.75 -14.18
CA PHE A 313 -6.68 -13.46 -14.79
C PHE A 313 -6.83 -12.32 -13.75
N ASP A 314 -7.27 -12.61 -12.51
CA ASP A 314 -7.26 -11.60 -11.42
C ASP A 314 -5.86 -11.08 -11.17
N ASN A 315 -4.88 -11.99 -11.14
CA ASN A 315 -3.49 -11.69 -10.86
C ASN A 315 -2.84 -10.93 -12.03
N ASN A 316 -3.01 -11.45 -13.26
CA ASN A 316 -2.46 -10.80 -14.45
C ASN A 316 -3.00 -9.37 -14.62
N THR A 317 -4.30 -9.20 -14.47
CA THR A 317 -4.92 -7.86 -14.53
C THR A 317 -4.45 -6.97 -13.39
N GLY A 318 -4.26 -7.53 -12.19
CA GLY A 318 -3.75 -6.78 -11.05
C GLY A 318 -2.34 -6.25 -11.28
N LEU A 319 -1.42 -7.07 -11.82
CA LEU A 319 -0.06 -6.66 -12.17
C LEU A 319 -0.07 -5.55 -13.24
N VAL A 320 -0.89 -5.69 -14.29
CA VAL A 320 -1.04 -4.66 -15.33
C VAL A 320 -1.58 -3.35 -14.74
N LEU A 321 -2.60 -3.41 -13.89
CA LEU A 321 -3.15 -2.23 -13.22
C LEU A 321 -2.10 -1.55 -12.33
N GLY A 322 -1.40 -2.32 -11.49
CA GLY A 322 -0.32 -1.82 -10.64
C GLY A 322 0.79 -1.15 -11.43
N GLY A 323 1.24 -1.76 -12.53
CA GLY A 323 2.24 -1.18 -13.44
C GLY A 323 1.80 0.15 -14.07
N ARG A 324 0.52 0.26 -14.47
CA ARG A 324 -0.05 1.52 -14.99
C ARG A 324 -0.08 2.63 -13.95
N VAL A 325 -0.49 2.30 -12.72
CA VAL A 325 -0.49 3.24 -11.60
C VAL A 325 0.93 3.70 -11.30
N ALA A 326 1.90 2.77 -11.23
CA ALA A 326 3.30 3.11 -11.01
C ALA A 326 3.87 4.02 -12.09
N ALA A 327 3.62 3.71 -13.37
CA ALA A 327 4.08 4.54 -14.49
C ALA A 327 3.49 5.95 -14.42
N TRP A 328 2.21 6.07 -14.04
CA TRP A 328 1.58 7.36 -13.85
C TRP A 328 2.17 8.14 -12.68
N ALA A 329 2.38 7.48 -11.52
CA ALA A 329 3.01 8.09 -10.35
C ALA A 329 4.42 8.60 -10.66
N LEU A 330 5.24 7.79 -11.33
CA LEU A 330 6.59 8.17 -11.76
C LEU A 330 6.60 9.37 -12.72
N ALA A 331 5.63 9.45 -13.63
CA ALA A 331 5.50 10.58 -14.55
C ALA A 331 5.04 11.88 -13.88
N HIS A 332 4.45 11.79 -12.67
CA HIS A 332 3.97 12.93 -11.88
C HIS A 332 4.79 13.13 -10.59
N ASP A 333 5.94 12.45 -10.50
CA ASP A 333 6.85 12.59 -9.37
C ASP A 333 7.48 13.98 -9.32
N VAL A 334 7.71 14.49 -8.11
CA VAL A 334 8.40 15.76 -7.85
C VAL A 334 9.92 15.65 -7.94
N ALA A 335 10.44 14.51 -8.37
CA ALA A 335 11.87 14.22 -8.59
C ALA A 335 12.78 14.47 -7.36
N GLY A 336 12.26 14.38 -6.15
CA GLY A 336 13.02 14.48 -4.90
C GLY A 336 13.44 15.90 -4.49
N HIS A 337 12.96 16.95 -5.18
CA HIS A 337 13.38 18.34 -4.93
C HIS A 337 12.25 19.27 -4.46
N ALA A 338 11.02 18.81 -4.48
CA ALA A 338 9.85 19.56 -4.04
C ALA A 338 8.97 18.72 -3.13
N ALA A 339 8.27 19.36 -2.20
CA ALA A 339 7.26 18.70 -1.40
C ALA A 339 6.06 18.31 -2.27
N TYR A 340 5.44 17.16 -1.98
CA TYR A 340 4.18 16.79 -2.61
C TYR A 340 3.04 17.69 -2.13
N ALA A 341 2.18 18.07 -3.06
CA ALA A 341 0.99 18.85 -2.74
C ALA A 341 0.02 18.04 -1.86
N LEU A 342 -0.63 18.73 -0.93
CA LEU A 342 -1.62 18.14 -0.01
C LEU A 342 -3.07 18.47 -0.42
N GLN A 343 -3.22 19.07 -1.60
CA GLN A 343 -4.54 19.50 -2.12
C GLN A 343 -5.40 18.34 -2.53
#